data_01b6e03b783e53ef2f472f28bef97983
#
_entry.id   01b6e03b783e53ef2f472f28bef97983
#
_cell.length_a   1.000
_cell.length_b   1.000
_cell.length_c   1.000
_cell.angle_alpha   90.00
_cell.angle_beta   90.00
_cell.angle_gamma   90.00
#
_symmetry.space_group_name_H-M   'P 1'
#
loop_
_entity.id
_entity.type
_entity.pdbx_description
1 polymer ?
#
loop_
_entity_poly.entity_id
_entity_poly.type
_entity_poly.pdbx_seq_one_letter_code
_entity_poly.pdbx_strand_id
1 'polypeptide(L)'
;MCIRDSRKTEGVVYSSLPLNHGGSLVNDFYIRFKEGRVVDFDAKTGKDVLASIIDTDDGAHYLGEVALVPVDSPISEMGLLFYNTLFDENAACHLALGKGFNECIKGGYEMTKEELYKHGVNDSFTHVDFMIGTKDLDIEAVTQDGKTVQIFKNGQFVI
;
A
#
# COMPACT_ATOMS: atom_id res chain seq x y z
N MET A 1 -6.68 4.96 -3.94
CA MET A 1 -7.73 3.94 -3.67
C MET A 1 -7.56 3.46 -2.24
N CYS A 2 -8.59 3.46 -1.41
CA CYS A 2 -8.46 3.10 0.00
C CYS A 2 -8.98 1.71 0.28
N ILE A 3 -8.35 1.01 1.23
CA ILE A 3 -8.82 -0.27 1.71
C ILE A 3 -9.99 -0.05 2.68
N ARG A 4 -11.12 -0.71 2.42
CA ARG A 4 -12.27 -0.73 3.33
C ARG A 4 -12.15 -1.76 4.46
N ASP A 5 -11.08 -2.52 4.53
CA ASP A 5 -10.91 -3.58 5.54
C ASP A 5 -9.42 -3.83 5.83
N SER A 6 -8.72 -2.76 6.21
CA SER A 6 -7.30 -2.80 6.57
C SER A 6 -6.97 -3.86 7.64
N ARG A 7 -8.00 -4.29 8.41
CA ARG A 7 -7.86 -5.25 9.53
C ARG A 7 -7.97 -6.72 9.13
N LYS A 8 -8.08 -7.02 7.84
CA LYS A 8 -8.13 -8.40 7.32
C LYS A 8 -7.03 -8.71 6.32
N THR A 9 -6.05 -7.84 6.21
CA THR A 9 -4.88 -8.09 5.35
C THR A 9 -4.10 -9.29 5.88
N GLU A 10 -3.81 -10.24 5.00
CA GLU A 10 -3.05 -11.46 5.30
C GLU A 10 -1.96 -11.67 4.25
N GLY A 11 -0.81 -12.16 4.67
CA GLY A 11 0.27 -12.57 3.79
C GLY A 11 1.52 -11.73 3.90
N VAL A 12 2.37 -11.80 2.88
CA VAL A 12 3.65 -11.09 2.81
C VAL A 12 3.75 -10.33 1.50
N VAL A 13 4.30 -9.12 1.56
CA VAL A 13 4.60 -8.30 0.39
C VAL A 13 6.09 -7.94 0.39
N TYR A 14 6.67 -7.87 -0.81
CA TYR A 14 8.05 -7.44 -1.03
C TYR A 14 8.05 -6.13 -1.79
N SER A 15 8.94 -5.22 -1.40
CA SER A 15 9.14 -3.97 -2.15
C SER A 15 9.74 -4.26 -3.52
N SER A 16 9.21 -3.60 -4.56
CA SER A 16 9.76 -3.66 -5.91
C SER A 16 10.71 -2.50 -6.23
N LEU A 17 10.60 -1.40 -5.47
CA LEU A 17 11.47 -0.23 -5.59
C LEU A 17 11.96 0.21 -4.19
N PRO A 18 13.09 0.93 -4.11
CA PRO A 18 13.54 1.57 -2.88
C PRO A 18 12.50 2.57 -2.36
N LEU A 19 12.31 2.61 -1.04
CA LEU A 19 11.52 3.62 -0.36
C LEU A 19 12.44 4.72 0.16
N ASN A 20 12.20 5.97 -0.23
CA ASN A 20 12.84 7.14 0.37
C ASN A 20 11.93 7.75 1.45
N HIS A 21 12.38 7.73 2.69
CA HIS A 21 11.66 8.33 3.81
C HIS A 21 12.58 9.25 4.61
N GLY A 22 12.24 10.55 4.67
CA GLY A 22 13.04 11.55 5.38
C GLY A 22 14.49 11.66 4.90
N GLY A 23 14.79 11.37 3.62
CA GLY A 23 16.14 11.37 3.07
C GLY A 23 16.93 10.09 3.31
N SER A 24 16.32 9.09 3.95
CA SER A 24 16.91 7.76 4.16
C SER A 24 16.28 6.73 3.25
N LEU A 25 17.08 5.81 2.71
CA LEU A 25 16.62 4.76 1.82
C LEU A 25 16.39 3.45 2.57
N VAL A 26 15.23 2.84 2.31
CA VAL A 26 14.92 1.46 2.70
C VAL A 26 14.92 0.61 1.42
N ASN A 27 15.80 -0.40 1.36
CA ASN A 27 15.94 -1.23 0.17
C ASN A 27 15.69 -2.70 0.46
N ASP A 28 15.16 -3.39 -0.56
CA ASP A 28 14.96 -4.84 -0.56
C ASP A 28 14.30 -5.30 0.74
N PHE A 29 13.11 -4.78 1.02
CA PHE A 29 12.38 -5.08 2.24
C PHE A 29 11.11 -5.88 1.99
N TYR A 30 10.66 -6.55 3.04
CA TYR A 30 9.35 -7.19 3.07
C TYR A 30 8.57 -6.78 4.32
N ILE A 31 7.25 -6.90 4.22
CA ILE A 31 6.32 -6.71 5.34
C ILE A 31 5.34 -7.87 5.34
N ARG A 32 5.15 -8.51 6.51
CA ARG A 32 4.19 -9.58 6.73
C ARG A 32 3.02 -9.07 7.56
N PHE A 33 1.83 -9.34 7.07
CA PHE A 33 0.57 -8.99 7.73
C PHE A 33 -0.13 -10.25 8.26
N LYS A 34 -0.76 -10.10 9.42
CA LYS A 34 -1.69 -11.07 9.99
C LYS A 34 -2.83 -10.32 10.66
N GLU A 35 -4.07 -10.69 10.33
CA GLU A 35 -5.28 -9.99 10.82
C GLU A 35 -5.17 -8.46 10.62
N GLY A 36 -4.64 -8.04 9.47
CA GLY A 36 -4.40 -6.66 9.09
C GLY A 36 -3.14 -6.02 9.65
N ARG A 37 -2.59 -6.54 10.74
CA ARG A 37 -1.45 -5.94 11.45
C ARG A 37 -0.12 -6.43 10.89
N VAL A 38 0.85 -5.54 10.81
CA VAL A 38 2.26 -5.89 10.59
C VAL A 38 2.74 -6.73 11.78
N VAL A 39 3.19 -7.96 11.49
CA VAL A 39 3.70 -8.92 12.50
C VAL A 39 5.17 -9.25 12.30
N ASP A 40 5.72 -9.01 11.13
CA ASP A 40 7.11 -9.26 10.81
C ASP A 40 7.55 -8.38 9.63
N PHE A 41 8.79 -7.92 9.64
CA PHE A 41 9.41 -7.16 8.55
C PHE A 41 10.93 -7.25 8.62
N ASP A 42 11.58 -7.11 7.48
CA ASP A 42 13.04 -6.94 7.40
C ASP A 42 13.41 -6.12 6.17
N ALA A 43 14.62 -5.60 6.15
CA ALA A 43 15.16 -4.84 5.03
C ALA A 43 16.66 -5.08 4.92
N LYS A 44 17.18 -5.13 3.71
CA LYS A 44 18.62 -5.25 3.47
C LYS A 44 19.37 -4.01 3.95
N THR A 45 18.76 -2.82 3.77
CA THR A 45 19.24 -1.54 4.33
C THR A 45 18.05 -0.71 4.81
N GLY A 46 18.26 0.10 5.87
CA GLY A 46 17.24 1.00 6.40
C GLY A 46 16.15 0.31 7.22
N LYS A 47 16.43 -0.85 7.82
CA LYS A 47 15.49 -1.56 8.69
C LYS A 47 15.01 -0.71 9.87
N ASP A 48 15.89 0.09 10.45
CA ASP A 48 15.59 1.03 11.53
C ASP A 48 14.62 2.14 11.08
N VAL A 49 14.75 2.61 9.84
CA VAL A 49 13.82 3.57 9.24
C VAL A 49 12.46 2.92 9.04
N LEU A 50 12.40 1.70 8.49
CA LEU A 50 11.15 0.95 8.33
C LEU A 50 10.47 0.69 9.69
N ALA A 51 11.24 0.33 10.71
CA ALA A 51 10.75 0.18 12.07
C ALA A 51 10.15 1.48 12.59
N SER A 52 10.81 2.63 12.40
CA SER A 52 10.31 3.92 12.85
C SER A 52 9.00 4.34 12.16
N ILE A 53 8.80 3.96 10.91
CA ILE A 53 7.54 4.17 10.18
C ILE A 53 6.43 3.35 10.82
N ILE A 54 6.66 2.04 11.03
CA ILE A 54 5.69 1.10 11.61
C ILE A 54 5.35 1.49 13.06
N ASP A 55 6.32 1.95 13.83
CA ASP A 55 6.16 2.31 15.24
C ASP A 55 5.67 3.76 15.47
N THR A 56 5.27 4.49 14.42
CA THR A 56 4.76 5.86 14.53
C THR A 56 3.54 5.93 15.47
N ASP A 57 2.58 5.04 15.26
CA ASP A 57 1.40 4.86 16.11
C ASP A 57 0.75 3.47 15.85
N ASP A 58 -0.33 3.16 16.55
CA ASP A 58 -1.03 1.88 16.35
C ASP A 58 -1.60 1.74 14.93
N GLY A 59 -2.06 2.83 14.30
CA GLY A 59 -2.58 2.84 12.94
C GLY A 59 -1.51 2.58 11.88
N ALA A 60 -0.26 2.93 12.12
CA ALA A 60 0.87 2.71 11.21
C ALA A 60 1.16 1.20 10.96
N HIS A 61 0.68 0.32 11.84
CA HIS A 61 0.78 -1.12 11.64
C HIS A 61 -0.20 -1.69 10.60
N TYR A 62 -1.12 -0.89 10.06
CA TYR A 62 -2.16 -1.33 9.14
C TYR A 62 -2.04 -0.62 7.80
N LEU A 63 -2.57 -1.24 6.74
CA LEU A 63 -2.65 -0.60 5.45
C LEU A 63 -3.71 0.51 5.44
N GLY A 64 -3.38 1.64 4.83
CA GLY A 64 -4.29 2.75 4.53
C GLY A 64 -4.65 2.82 3.06
N GLU A 65 -3.81 2.24 2.17
CA GLU A 65 -4.02 2.31 0.74
C GLU A 65 -3.62 1.02 0.01
N VAL A 66 -4.37 0.74 -1.07
CA VAL A 66 -3.98 -0.17 -2.16
C VAL A 66 -4.18 0.57 -3.47
N ALA A 67 -3.12 0.77 -4.23
CA ALA A 67 -3.18 1.43 -5.52
C ALA A 67 -2.76 0.50 -6.65
N LEU A 68 -3.50 0.55 -7.74
CA LEU A 68 -3.24 -0.24 -8.94
C LEU A 68 -2.72 0.66 -10.04
N VAL A 69 -1.46 0.48 -10.39
CA VAL A 69 -0.74 1.24 -11.43
C VAL A 69 -0.13 0.25 -12.42
N PRO A 70 -0.47 0.32 -13.71
CA PRO A 70 0.05 -0.61 -14.69
C PRO A 70 1.53 -0.33 -15.00
N VAL A 71 2.25 -1.36 -15.43
CA VAL A 71 3.70 -1.28 -15.72
C VAL A 71 4.06 -0.39 -16.91
N ASP A 72 3.09 -0.02 -17.73
CA ASP A 72 3.20 0.94 -18.85
C ASP A 72 2.72 2.34 -18.48
N SER A 73 2.66 2.67 -17.18
CA SER A 73 2.43 4.05 -16.76
C SER A 73 3.55 4.98 -17.25
N PRO A 74 3.27 6.25 -17.57
CA PRO A 74 4.31 7.19 -18.04
C PRO A 74 5.50 7.31 -17.08
N ILE A 75 5.25 7.24 -15.77
CA ILE A 75 6.32 7.28 -14.75
C ILE A 75 7.15 5.98 -14.78
N SER A 76 6.49 4.82 -14.91
CA SER A 76 7.17 3.53 -15.05
C SER A 76 8.08 3.50 -16.29
N GLU A 77 7.58 3.99 -17.42
CA GLU A 77 8.32 4.03 -18.69
C GLU A 77 9.58 4.92 -18.64
N MET A 78 9.61 5.93 -17.77
CA MET A 78 10.81 6.76 -17.57
C MET A 78 11.98 5.96 -16.99
N GLY A 79 11.72 4.87 -16.24
CA GLY A 79 12.74 4.03 -15.64
C GLY A 79 13.62 4.76 -14.63
N LEU A 80 13.12 5.84 -14.02
CA LEU A 80 13.81 6.68 -13.07
C LEU A 80 13.20 6.53 -11.68
N LEU A 81 14.04 6.57 -10.66
CA LEU A 81 13.63 6.77 -9.28
C LEU A 81 13.83 8.26 -8.94
N PHE A 82 12.76 8.94 -8.56
CA PHE A 82 12.76 10.38 -8.28
C PHE A 82 13.21 10.70 -6.85
N TYR A 83 13.25 9.69 -5.98
CA TYR A 83 13.46 9.86 -4.52
C TYR A 83 12.41 10.77 -3.89
N ASN A 84 11.24 10.78 -4.49
CA ASN A 84 10.07 11.53 -4.04
C ASN A 84 8.84 10.62 -4.19
N THR A 85 8.26 10.21 -3.08
CA THR A 85 7.17 9.24 -3.03
C THR A 85 5.97 9.66 -3.86
N LEU A 86 5.63 10.96 -3.91
CA LEU A 86 4.52 11.48 -4.75
C LEU A 86 4.70 11.24 -6.26
N PHE A 87 5.93 11.04 -6.71
CA PHE A 87 6.21 10.65 -8.10
C PHE A 87 6.39 9.14 -8.21
N ASP A 88 7.19 8.56 -7.32
CA ASP A 88 7.59 7.16 -7.37
C ASP A 88 6.41 6.20 -7.17
N GLU A 89 5.38 6.59 -6.42
CA GLU A 89 4.13 5.82 -6.24
C GLU A 89 3.39 5.57 -7.56
N ASN A 90 3.55 6.46 -8.56
CA ASN A 90 2.93 6.31 -9.87
C ASN A 90 3.73 5.42 -10.84
N ALA A 91 4.85 4.87 -10.40
CA ALA A 91 5.66 3.95 -11.20
C ALA A 91 5.17 2.50 -11.14
N ALA A 92 4.44 2.10 -10.09
CA ALA A 92 4.03 0.71 -9.87
C ALA A 92 2.82 0.61 -8.96
N CYS A 93 2.15 -0.54 -8.96
CA CYS A 93 1.20 -0.87 -7.90
C CYS A 93 1.88 -0.68 -6.55
N HIS A 94 1.19 -0.03 -5.63
CA HIS A 94 1.75 0.28 -4.32
C HIS A 94 0.73 0.07 -3.19
N LEU A 95 1.25 -0.03 -1.99
CA LEU A 95 0.49 -0.04 -0.75
C LEU A 95 0.98 1.11 0.11
N ALA A 96 0.12 1.63 1.00
CA ALA A 96 0.56 2.55 2.03
C ALA A 96 0.34 1.98 3.42
N LEU A 97 1.34 2.16 4.31
CA LEU A 97 1.15 1.99 5.74
C LEU A 97 0.51 3.24 6.33
N GLY A 98 -0.42 3.06 7.26
CA GLY A 98 -0.99 4.14 8.06
C GLY A 98 -2.33 4.65 7.57
N LYS A 99 -2.47 5.95 7.42
CA LYS A 99 -3.74 6.64 7.24
C LYS A 99 -4.42 6.28 5.92
N GLY A 100 -5.70 5.93 5.99
CA GLY A 100 -6.58 5.87 4.83
C GLY A 100 -7.27 7.22 4.54
N PHE A 101 -7.81 7.38 3.33
CA PHE A 101 -8.45 8.60 2.89
C PHE A 101 -9.97 8.48 2.93
N ASN A 102 -10.63 9.44 3.59
CA ASN A 102 -12.07 9.45 3.76
C ASN A 102 -12.85 9.76 2.47
N GLU A 103 -12.23 10.45 1.49
CA GLU A 103 -12.79 10.71 0.15
C GLU A 103 -13.06 9.44 -0.66
N CYS A 104 -12.41 8.34 -0.33
CA CYS A 104 -12.65 7.05 -0.97
C CYS A 104 -13.93 6.36 -0.48
N ILE A 105 -14.61 6.93 0.51
CA ILE A 105 -15.89 6.47 1.04
C ILE A 105 -16.98 7.46 0.64
N LYS A 106 -18.11 6.96 0.08
CA LYS A 106 -19.25 7.80 -0.24
C LYS A 106 -19.78 8.50 1.02
N GLY A 107 -19.73 9.84 1.05
CA GLY A 107 -20.09 10.66 2.21
C GLY A 107 -19.01 10.72 3.30
N GLY A 108 -17.80 10.23 3.05
CA GLY A 108 -16.74 10.15 4.05
C GLY A 108 -16.27 11.49 4.61
N TYR A 109 -16.40 12.58 3.88
CA TYR A 109 -16.09 13.94 4.40
C TYR A 109 -17.04 14.40 5.50
N GLU A 110 -18.25 13.84 5.56
CA GLU A 110 -19.29 14.19 6.54
C GLU A 110 -19.28 13.22 7.73
N MET A 111 -18.48 12.15 7.66
CA MET A 111 -18.39 11.11 8.69
C MET A 111 -17.46 11.52 9.82
N THR A 112 -17.83 11.14 11.03
CA THR A 112 -16.94 11.19 12.20
C THR A 112 -15.83 10.14 12.07
N LYS A 113 -14.75 10.26 12.87
CA LYS A 113 -13.67 9.26 12.91
C LYS A 113 -14.17 7.87 13.25
N GLU A 114 -15.13 7.76 14.17
CA GLU A 114 -15.73 6.48 14.58
C GLU A 114 -16.54 5.85 13.46
N GLU A 115 -17.23 6.65 12.64
CA GLU A 115 -17.95 6.16 11.46
C GLU A 115 -16.98 5.70 10.37
N LEU A 116 -15.95 6.49 10.06
CA LEU A 116 -14.90 6.12 9.12
C LEU A 116 -14.23 4.79 9.52
N TYR A 117 -13.91 4.66 10.80
CA TYR A 117 -13.33 3.44 11.35
C TYR A 117 -14.24 2.20 11.17
N LYS A 118 -15.56 2.34 11.39
CA LYS A 118 -16.55 1.28 11.12
C LYS A 118 -16.64 0.92 9.63
N HIS A 119 -16.31 1.87 8.75
CA HIS A 119 -16.21 1.66 7.31
C HIS A 119 -14.85 1.11 6.86
N GLY A 120 -13.95 0.82 7.79
CA GLY A 120 -12.64 0.22 7.52
C GLY A 120 -11.56 1.22 7.09
N VAL A 121 -11.81 2.54 7.26
CA VAL A 121 -10.77 3.55 7.04
C VAL A 121 -9.83 3.56 8.23
N ASN A 122 -8.55 3.35 7.97
CA ASN A 122 -7.52 3.38 9.01
C ASN A 122 -7.15 4.82 9.37
N ASP A 123 -6.98 5.09 10.67
CA ASP A 123 -6.52 6.39 11.17
C ASP A 123 -5.10 6.25 11.72
N SER A 124 -4.22 7.15 11.31
CA SER A 124 -2.81 7.19 11.70
C SER A 124 -2.26 8.60 11.52
N PHE A 125 -1.16 8.92 12.19
CA PHE A 125 -0.40 10.17 11.97
C PHE A 125 0.53 10.08 10.75
N THR A 126 0.71 8.90 10.19
CA THR A 126 1.56 8.68 9.02
C THR A 126 0.78 8.09 7.84
N HIS A 127 1.29 8.31 6.64
CA HIS A 127 0.89 7.66 5.38
C HIS A 127 2.17 7.50 4.55
N VAL A 128 2.60 6.27 4.34
CA VAL A 128 3.86 5.99 3.64
C VAL A 128 3.65 4.92 2.59
N ASP A 129 3.74 5.35 1.33
CA ASP A 129 3.62 4.49 0.16
C ASP A 129 4.89 3.71 -0.09
N PHE A 130 4.73 2.45 -0.49
CA PHE A 130 5.82 1.61 -0.95
C PHE A 130 5.37 0.74 -2.12
N MET A 131 6.22 0.67 -3.15
CA MET A 131 5.91 0.00 -4.39
C MET A 131 6.09 -1.51 -4.27
N ILE A 132 5.12 -2.26 -4.83
CA ILE A 132 5.10 -3.73 -4.86
C ILE A 132 4.90 -4.27 -6.29
N GLY A 133 4.54 -3.39 -7.23
CA GLY A 133 4.24 -3.78 -8.61
C GLY A 133 5.47 -4.27 -9.35
N THR A 134 5.30 -5.37 -10.07
CA THR A 134 6.30 -5.98 -10.96
C THR A 134 5.66 -6.33 -12.29
N LYS A 135 6.48 -6.62 -13.31
CA LYS A 135 6.01 -6.99 -14.65
C LYS A 135 5.27 -8.34 -14.71
N ASP A 136 5.36 -9.13 -13.67
CA ASP A 136 4.72 -10.43 -13.51
C ASP A 136 3.64 -10.41 -12.40
N LEU A 137 3.26 -9.23 -11.91
CA LEU A 137 2.20 -9.09 -10.91
C LEU A 137 0.85 -9.47 -11.50
N ASP A 138 0.18 -10.44 -10.88
CA ASP A 138 -1.20 -10.82 -11.13
C ASP A 138 -2.07 -10.46 -9.92
N ILE A 139 -3.26 -9.92 -10.17
CA ILE A 139 -4.23 -9.59 -9.11
C ILE A 139 -5.59 -10.17 -9.47
N GLU A 140 -6.16 -10.92 -8.54
CA GLU A 140 -7.50 -11.45 -8.62
C GLU A 140 -8.40 -10.80 -7.56
N ALA A 141 -9.63 -10.48 -7.93
CA ALA A 141 -10.66 -10.07 -7.01
C ALA A 141 -11.68 -11.18 -6.80
N VAL A 142 -12.12 -11.35 -5.57
CA VAL A 142 -13.24 -12.21 -5.24
C VAL A 142 -14.46 -11.32 -4.98
N THR A 143 -15.51 -11.49 -5.80
CA THR A 143 -16.75 -10.75 -5.68
C THR A 143 -17.59 -11.24 -4.49
N GLN A 144 -18.60 -10.47 -4.09
CA GLN A 144 -19.46 -10.84 -2.96
C GLN A 144 -20.22 -12.15 -3.18
N ASP A 145 -20.49 -12.54 -4.44
CA ASP A 145 -21.10 -13.82 -4.81
C ASP A 145 -20.06 -14.95 -4.97
N GLY A 146 -18.81 -14.70 -4.59
CA GLY A 146 -17.73 -15.70 -4.54
C GLY A 146 -17.05 -15.97 -5.88
N LYS A 147 -17.32 -15.19 -6.93
CA LYS A 147 -16.64 -15.34 -8.21
C LYS A 147 -15.26 -14.70 -8.18
N THR A 148 -14.29 -15.38 -8.77
CA THR A 148 -12.97 -14.82 -9.01
C THR A 148 -12.95 -14.06 -10.34
N VAL A 149 -12.45 -12.83 -10.32
CA VAL A 149 -12.26 -11.97 -11.48
C VAL A 149 -10.81 -11.54 -11.55
N GLN A 150 -10.14 -11.86 -12.67
CA GLN A 150 -8.80 -11.35 -12.91
C GLN A 150 -8.88 -9.85 -13.17
N ILE A 151 -8.18 -9.05 -12.37
CA ILE A 151 -8.12 -7.58 -12.52
C ILE A 151 -6.81 -7.18 -13.20
N PHE A 152 -5.71 -7.78 -12.77
CA PHE A 152 -4.37 -7.54 -13.29
C PHE A 152 -3.74 -8.84 -13.75
N LYS A 153 -3.06 -8.79 -14.88
CA LYS A 153 -2.25 -9.90 -15.39
C LYS A 153 -0.98 -9.37 -16.03
N ASN A 154 0.17 -9.95 -15.64
CA ASN A 154 1.49 -9.51 -16.12
C ASN A 154 1.69 -8.00 -15.93
N GLY A 155 1.30 -7.46 -14.78
CA GLY A 155 1.45 -6.05 -14.45
C GLY A 155 0.51 -5.09 -15.19
N GLN A 156 -0.55 -5.57 -15.86
CA GLN A 156 -1.47 -4.75 -16.64
C GLN A 156 -2.94 -5.04 -16.31
N PHE A 157 -3.80 -4.04 -16.46
CA PHE A 157 -5.25 -4.25 -16.37
C PHE A 157 -5.75 -5.17 -17.48
N VAL A 158 -6.68 -6.08 -17.12
CA VAL A 158 -7.37 -7.01 -18.04
C VAL A 158 -8.89 -6.89 -17.99
N ILE A 159 -9.41 -5.86 -17.32
CA ILE A 159 -10.84 -5.51 -17.20
C ILE A 159 -11.17 -4.28 -18.02
#